data_e29c5e9f0b8739d488d6190d4cc52d6c
#
_entry.id   e29c5e9f0b8739d488d6190d4cc52d6c
#
_cell.length_a   1.000
_cell.length_b   1.000
_cell.length_c   1.000
_cell.angle_alpha   90.00
_cell.angle_beta   90.00
_cell.angle_gamma   90.00
#
_symmetry.space_group_name_H-M   'P 1'
#
loop_
_entity.id
_entity.type
_entity.pdbx_description
1 polymer ?
#
loop_
_entity_poly.entity_id
_entity_poly.type
_entity_poly.pdbx_seq_one_letter_code
_entity_poly.pdbx_strand_id
1 'polypeptide(L)'
;MQQLTQKLGSGEMVIQEVPYPQLGKGMIIVKNHYSIISTGTEGSTVTAARKSLLGKAKERPQQVKQVIDTLKKQGPIQTYRAVMKKLDAYSPLGYSCSGEVVEVGEGVTEFVVGDKVACAGAGYANHAEIVSVPVNLCVKLNIEANLKDAAYNTLGAISMQGVRQADLRIGESCVIIGLGLLGQLAAQILKASGVTVIGVDVSEAAVNKSVENNSIDLGFFRDTDGIENKIQNITKGHGADAVIIAAATNSLDPINFAGAVARKKGKVVVLGAVPTGFQRDPFWYKKELELKMACSYGPGRYDLNYEEKGIDYPLPYVRWTEKRNMEAFQNLIVTKKINIGYLTTHEFEFENANAAFNLVVSRSEPFTGIALKYNTVKAPSKSKISTSKSENLGKINISFIGAGSYAQGNLLPYIPKTSDVGRIGILTNSGTTSKRVSEKFNFQFCATKENDILDDKTNTVFIATRHDSHGSYVLKSLKANKNVFVEKPMCLLESELNDIIKEQKKTGKTVMVGFNRRFSPLTKKLKKAMGNNPMTMLYRINAGAIPSNNWIQDSEIGGGRVIGEVCHFIDYLTFMNGSIPIKISASAIPDAYNLNDTLNILVQFKNGSSGVIAYYANGSKSMACLLYTSDAADDRV
;
A
#
# COMPACT_ATOMS: atom_id res chain seq x y z
N MET A 1 6.03 12.16 -15.98
CA MET A 1 5.01 12.89 -15.25
C MET A 1 5.58 13.46 -13.95
N GLN A 2 4.97 14.50 -13.43
CA GLN A 2 5.32 15.05 -12.13
C GLN A 2 4.46 14.41 -11.04
N GLN A 3 5.09 14.12 -9.89
CA GLN A 3 4.44 13.54 -8.71
C GLN A 3 5.02 14.15 -7.43
N LEU A 4 4.15 14.53 -6.51
CA LEU A 4 4.56 15.02 -5.19
C LEU A 4 4.93 13.84 -4.29
N THR A 5 6.11 13.93 -3.71
CA THR A 5 6.65 12.88 -2.84
C THR A 5 7.28 13.48 -1.60
N GLN A 6 7.35 12.70 -0.54
CA GLN A 6 8.04 13.05 0.70
C GLN A 6 9.15 12.07 0.99
N LYS A 7 10.36 12.56 1.27
CA LYS A 7 11.48 11.74 1.75
C LYS A 7 11.25 11.34 3.21
N LEU A 8 11.18 10.05 3.49
CA LEU A 8 10.80 9.57 4.83
C LEU A 8 11.82 9.91 5.92
N GLY A 9 13.09 10.07 5.55
CA GLY A 9 14.18 10.41 6.49
C GLY A 9 14.16 11.87 6.90
N SER A 10 14.13 12.79 5.95
CA SER A 10 14.21 14.25 6.18
C SER A 10 12.85 14.92 6.31
N GLY A 11 11.78 14.31 5.80
CA GLY A 11 10.48 14.96 5.68
C GLY A 11 10.41 16.01 4.57
N GLU A 12 11.43 16.10 3.74
CA GLU A 12 11.50 16.99 2.58
C GLU A 12 10.47 16.58 1.53
N MET A 13 9.70 17.54 1.04
CA MET A 13 8.73 17.33 -0.03
C MET A 13 9.32 17.78 -1.35
N VAL A 14 9.19 16.95 -2.36
CA VAL A 14 9.75 17.20 -3.69
C VAL A 14 8.75 16.79 -4.77
N ILE A 15 8.50 17.67 -5.72
CA ILE A 15 7.83 17.31 -6.97
C ILE A 15 8.88 16.65 -7.87
N GLN A 16 8.73 15.35 -8.07
CA GLN A 16 9.67 14.55 -8.87
C GLN A 16 9.11 14.30 -10.27
N GLU A 17 9.95 14.40 -11.27
CA GLU A 17 9.68 13.83 -12.58
C GLU A 17 9.88 12.32 -12.50
N VAL A 18 8.84 11.53 -12.75
CA VAL A 18 8.83 10.06 -12.71
C VAL A 18 8.23 9.51 -13.99
N PRO A 19 8.54 8.25 -14.38
CA PRO A 19 7.94 7.62 -15.55
C PRO A 19 6.41 7.59 -15.45
N TYR A 20 5.74 7.54 -16.60
CA TYR A 20 4.30 7.30 -16.72
C TYR A 20 3.92 5.99 -15.99
N PRO A 21 2.82 5.94 -15.21
CA PRO A 21 2.48 4.74 -14.45
C PRO A 21 2.15 3.55 -15.36
N GLN A 22 2.39 2.34 -14.86
CA GLN A 22 2.02 1.12 -15.57
C GLN A 22 0.50 0.88 -15.44
N LEU A 23 -0.14 0.52 -16.55
CA LEU A 23 -1.53 0.07 -16.57
C LEU A 23 -1.58 -1.41 -16.15
N GLY A 24 -2.25 -1.71 -15.06
CA GLY A 24 -2.50 -3.07 -14.58
C GLY A 24 -3.83 -3.64 -15.07
N LYS A 25 -4.00 -4.96 -14.93
CA LYS A 25 -5.29 -5.63 -15.10
C LYS A 25 -6.27 -5.13 -14.04
N GLY A 26 -7.52 -4.86 -14.42
CA GLY A 26 -8.53 -4.32 -13.52
C GLY A 26 -8.28 -2.87 -13.06
N MET A 27 -7.43 -2.13 -13.77
CA MET A 27 -7.07 -0.74 -13.43
C MET A 27 -7.38 0.21 -14.59
N ILE A 28 -7.49 1.49 -14.26
CA ILE A 28 -7.58 2.57 -15.25
C ILE A 28 -6.46 3.59 -15.00
N ILE A 29 -6.03 4.27 -16.05
CA ILE A 29 -5.13 5.43 -15.91
C ILE A 29 -5.96 6.68 -16.03
N VAL A 30 -5.79 7.57 -15.07
CA VAL A 30 -6.52 8.83 -14.95
C VAL A 30 -5.56 10.00 -15.02
N LYS A 31 -5.86 10.97 -15.86
CA LYS A 31 -5.23 12.28 -15.91
C LYS A 31 -5.92 13.17 -14.90
N ASN A 32 -5.21 13.54 -13.85
CA ASN A 32 -5.77 14.38 -12.78
C ASN A 32 -6.07 15.79 -13.24
N HIS A 33 -7.22 16.30 -12.82
CA HIS A 33 -7.60 17.71 -12.91
C HIS A 33 -7.49 18.39 -11.55
N TYR A 34 -7.93 17.73 -10.50
CA TYR A 34 -7.86 18.19 -9.12
C TYR A 34 -7.50 17.07 -8.16
N SER A 35 -6.81 17.40 -7.08
CA SER A 35 -6.69 16.54 -5.90
C SER A 35 -6.80 17.38 -4.63
N ILE A 36 -7.27 16.77 -3.54
CA ILE A 36 -7.51 17.46 -2.28
C ILE A 36 -6.50 17.02 -1.24
N ILE A 37 -5.87 17.99 -0.59
CA ILE A 37 -4.98 17.74 0.54
C ILE A 37 -5.81 17.43 1.79
N SER A 38 -5.60 16.28 2.37
CA SER A 38 -6.17 15.91 3.66
C SER A 38 -5.37 16.55 4.79
N THR A 39 -5.82 17.69 5.25
CA THR A 39 -5.10 18.50 6.24
C THR A 39 -4.84 17.78 7.56
N GLY A 40 -5.73 16.85 7.96
CA GLY A 40 -5.54 15.99 9.14
C GLY A 40 -4.50 14.89 8.91
N THR A 41 -4.77 13.97 8.00
CA THR A 41 -3.95 12.75 7.79
C THR A 41 -2.60 13.07 7.16
N GLU A 42 -2.59 13.82 6.05
CA GLU A 42 -1.36 14.15 5.35
C GLU A 42 -0.55 15.20 6.12
N GLY A 43 -1.22 16.20 6.72
CA GLY A 43 -0.55 17.16 7.61
C GLY A 43 0.16 16.48 8.78
N SER A 44 -0.46 15.50 9.42
CA SER A 44 0.17 14.70 10.48
C SER A 44 1.34 13.87 9.96
N THR A 45 1.21 13.27 8.77
CA THR A 45 2.26 12.47 8.13
C THR A 45 3.48 13.34 7.81
N VAL A 46 3.25 14.51 7.21
CA VAL A 46 4.32 15.45 6.86
C VAL A 46 5.01 15.99 8.12
N THR A 47 4.25 16.36 9.14
CA THR A 47 4.78 16.82 10.43
C THR A 47 5.60 15.74 11.11
N ALA A 48 5.11 14.49 11.18
CA ALA A 48 5.82 13.37 11.77
C ALA A 48 7.13 13.05 11.01
N ALA A 49 7.13 13.17 9.68
CA ALA A 49 8.33 12.94 8.87
C ALA A 49 9.40 14.03 9.04
N ARG A 50 9.04 15.24 9.47
CA ARG A 50 9.98 16.34 9.77
C ARG A 50 10.64 16.21 11.16
N LYS A 51 10.15 15.33 12.05
CA LYS A 51 10.72 15.12 13.40
C LYS A 51 12.09 14.46 13.32
N SER A 52 12.92 14.68 14.36
CA SER A 52 14.20 13.99 14.54
C SER A 52 14.01 12.46 14.61
N LEU A 53 15.07 11.69 14.39
CA LEU A 53 15.01 10.23 14.49
C LEU A 53 14.54 9.75 15.88
N LEU A 54 14.95 10.43 16.95
CA LEU A 54 14.49 10.16 18.32
C LEU A 54 12.99 10.46 18.47
N GLY A 55 12.51 11.58 17.91
CA GLY A 55 11.10 11.93 17.91
C GLY A 55 10.24 10.90 17.16
N LYS A 56 10.71 10.44 15.98
CA LYS A 56 10.07 9.37 15.21
C LYS A 56 10.01 8.04 15.98
N ALA A 57 11.09 7.69 16.69
CA ALA A 57 11.15 6.47 17.48
C ALA A 57 10.14 6.49 18.65
N LYS A 58 10.01 7.64 19.33
CA LYS A 58 9.05 7.82 20.44
C LYS A 58 7.58 7.67 19.99
N GLU A 59 7.26 8.16 18.80
CA GLU A 59 5.88 8.10 18.27
C GLU A 59 5.51 6.76 17.64
N ARG A 60 6.51 5.94 17.29
CA ARG A 60 6.30 4.67 16.55
C ARG A 60 6.94 3.48 17.27
N PRO A 61 6.53 3.15 18.50
CA PRO A 61 7.15 2.11 19.32
C PRO A 61 7.12 0.73 18.65
N GLN A 62 6.09 0.43 17.85
CA GLN A 62 6.02 -0.82 17.09
C GLN A 62 7.11 -0.93 16.02
N GLN A 63 7.47 0.19 15.35
CA GLN A 63 8.56 0.19 14.37
C GLN A 63 9.92 0.02 15.05
N VAL A 64 10.10 0.62 16.24
CA VAL A 64 11.30 0.41 17.06
C VAL A 64 11.43 -1.06 17.44
N LYS A 65 10.34 -1.70 17.87
CA LYS A 65 10.33 -3.14 18.18
C LYS A 65 10.73 -3.98 16.95
N GLN A 66 10.20 -3.66 15.76
CA GLN A 66 10.59 -4.33 14.51
C GLN A 66 12.09 -4.18 14.20
N VAL A 67 12.66 -3.00 14.45
CA VAL A 67 14.11 -2.76 14.29
C VAL A 67 14.92 -3.61 15.27
N ILE A 68 14.50 -3.68 16.53
CA ILE A 68 15.15 -4.52 17.56
C ILE A 68 15.06 -6.00 17.19
N ASP A 69 13.89 -6.47 16.71
CA ASP A 69 13.72 -7.85 16.28
C ASP A 69 14.57 -8.17 15.04
N THR A 70 14.71 -7.22 14.13
CA THR A 70 15.62 -7.36 12.98
C THR A 70 17.07 -7.41 13.42
N LEU A 71 17.46 -6.55 14.37
CA LEU A 71 18.81 -6.53 14.93
C LEU A 71 19.19 -7.88 15.55
N LYS A 72 18.27 -8.47 16.33
CA LYS A 72 18.48 -9.80 16.94
C LYS A 72 18.60 -10.92 15.90
N LYS A 73 17.87 -10.83 14.77
CA LYS A 73 17.82 -11.88 13.75
C LYS A 73 18.90 -11.77 12.68
N GLN A 74 19.23 -10.55 12.27
CA GLN A 74 20.06 -10.30 11.08
C GLN A 74 21.37 -9.56 11.39
N GLY A 75 21.58 -9.18 12.64
CA GLY A 75 22.76 -8.45 13.10
C GLY A 75 22.77 -6.95 12.73
N PRO A 76 23.75 -6.18 13.24
CA PRO A 76 23.73 -4.72 13.18
C PRO A 76 23.87 -4.14 11.78
N ILE A 77 24.69 -4.72 10.93
CA ILE A 77 24.96 -4.21 9.58
C ILE A 77 23.71 -4.31 8.68
N GLN A 78 23.01 -5.45 8.71
CA GLN A 78 21.82 -5.66 7.90
C GLN A 78 20.67 -4.80 8.40
N THR A 79 20.53 -4.66 9.71
CA THR A 79 19.54 -3.78 10.33
C THR A 79 19.77 -2.32 9.95
N TYR A 80 21.01 -1.83 10.05
CA TYR A 80 21.36 -0.48 9.63
C TYR A 80 21.01 -0.24 8.15
N ARG A 81 21.39 -1.17 7.26
CA ARG A 81 21.06 -1.08 5.82
C ARG A 81 19.56 -1.04 5.57
N ALA A 82 18.77 -1.86 6.29
CA ALA A 82 17.30 -1.90 6.16
C ALA A 82 16.66 -0.59 6.63
N VAL A 83 17.11 -0.03 7.75
CA VAL A 83 16.64 1.25 8.29
C VAL A 83 16.98 2.40 7.35
N MET A 84 18.25 2.52 6.94
CA MET A 84 18.68 3.58 6.02
C MET A 84 17.94 3.52 4.69
N LYS A 85 17.73 2.32 4.14
CA LYS A 85 16.93 2.13 2.93
C LYS A 85 15.49 2.66 3.08
N LYS A 86 14.85 2.43 4.23
CA LYS A 86 13.50 2.93 4.51
C LYS A 86 13.49 4.44 4.63
N LEU A 87 14.49 5.02 5.29
CA LEU A 87 14.63 6.46 5.45
C LEU A 87 14.93 7.20 4.13
N ASP A 88 15.68 6.58 3.23
CA ASP A 88 15.98 7.12 1.89
C ASP A 88 14.82 7.00 0.91
N ALA A 89 13.76 6.28 1.27
CA ALA A 89 12.62 6.11 0.39
C ALA A 89 11.78 7.38 0.31
N TYR A 90 11.24 7.63 -0.89
CA TYR A 90 10.22 8.63 -1.13
C TYR A 90 8.84 7.98 -1.07
N SER A 91 7.93 8.58 -0.33
CA SER A 91 6.53 8.17 -0.25
C SER A 91 5.69 9.15 -1.08
N PRO A 92 4.86 8.68 -2.01
CA PRO A 92 3.89 9.53 -2.66
C PRO A 92 2.90 10.07 -1.63
N LEU A 93 2.42 11.31 -1.84
CA LEU A 93 1.37 11.95 -1.06
C LEU A 93 0.07 11.98 -1.86
N GLY A 94 -1.07 12.12 -1.18
CA GLY A 94 -2.40 12.15 -1.78
C GLY A 94 -3.12 10.82 -1.76
N TYR A 95 -4.45 10.90 -1.69
CA TYR A 95 -5.33 9.73 -1.76
C TYR A 95 -6.76 10.07 -2.22
N SER A 96 -6.99 11.28 -2.74
CA SER A 96 -8.28 11.76 -3.23
C SER A 96 -8.09 12.69 -4.41
N CYS A 97 -8.57 12.30 -5.57
CA CYS A 97 -8.44 13.10 -6.80
C CYS A 97 -9.63 12.88 -7.75
N SER A 98 -9.70 13.72 -8.77
CA SER A 98 -10.65 13.62 -9.88
C SER A 98 -9.96 13.96 -11.20
N GLY A 99 -10.43 13.37 -12.27
CA GLY A 99 -9.85 13.58 -13.58
C GLY A 99 -10.59 12.86 -14.69
N GLU A 100 -9.85 12.58 -15.76
CA GLU A 100 -10.36 11.93 -16.97
C GLU A 100 -9.60 10.64 -17.24
N VAL A 101 -10.31 9.57 -17.59
CA VAL A 101 -9.74 8.27 -17.99
C VAL A 101 -8.99 8.42 -19.31
N VAL A 102 -7.72 8.06 -19.34
CA VAL A 102 -6.88 8.12 -20.55
C VAL A 102 -6.48 6.75 -21.09
N GLU A 103 -6.43 5.72 -20.21
CA GLU A 103 -6.22 4.32 -20.63
C GLU A 103 -7.04 3.39 -19.73
N VAL A 104 -7.48 2.25 -20.31
CA VAL A 104 -8.31 1.22 -19.64
C VAL A 104 -7.59 -0.12 -19.70
N GLY A 105 -7.43 -0.78 -18.56
CA GLY A 105 -6.75 -2.06 -18.44
C GLY A 105 -7.60 -3.26 -18.82
N GLU A 106 -6.94 -4.38 -19.01
CA GLU A 106 -7.60 -5.65 -19.28
C GLU A 106 -8.62 -6.00 -18.18
N GLY A 107 -9.80 -6.49 -18.58
CA GLY A 107 -10.89 -6.91 -17.69
C GLY A 107 -11.76 -5.77 -17.15
N VAL A 108 -11.48 -4.51 -17.49
CA VAL A 108 -12.31 -3.37 -17.11
C VAL A 108 -13.42 -3.17 -18.12
N THR A 109 -14.67 -3.18 -17.66
CA THR A 109 -15.88 -3.04 -18.51
C THR A 109 -16.73 -1.82 -18.19
N GLU A 110 -16.54 -1.21 -17.01
CA GLU A 110 -17.39 -0.12 -16.51
C GLU A 110 -16.88 1.28 -16.87
N PHE A 111 -15.62 1.40 -17.35
CA PHE A 111 -15.01 2.67 -17.73
C PHE A 111 -14.53 2.64 -19.19
N VAL A 112 -14.58 3.80 -19.84
CA VAL A 112 -14.03 4.03 -21.18
C VAL A 112 -13.15 5.28 -21.16
N VAL A 113 -12.25 5.39 -22.14
CA VAL A 113 -11.42 6.59 -22.33
C VAL A 113 -12.30 7.82 -22.54
N GLY A 114 -12.00 8.91 -21.83
CA GLY A 114 -12.79 10.14 -21.83
C GLY A 114 -13.80 10.23 -20.67
N ASP A 115 -14.05 9.15 -19.92
CA ASP A 115 -14.93 9.23 -18.75
C ASP A 115 -14.32 10.14 -17.68
N LYS A 116 -15.15 11.03 -17.12
CA LYS A 116 -14.81 11.76 -15.88
C LYS A 116 -14.97 10.84 -14.70
N VAL A 117 -13.97 10.84 -13.81
CA VAL A 117 -13.94 9.96 -12.64
C VAL A 117 -13.47 10.68 -11.39
N ALA A 118 -13.94 10.21 -10.23
CA ALA A 118 -13.39 10.51 -8.93
C ALA A 118 -12.72 9.26 -8.36
N CYS A 119 -11.50 9.44 -7.83
CA CYS A 119 -10.64 8.34 -7.41
C CYS A 119 -10.25 8.44 -5.94
N ALA A 120 -10.04 7.29 -5.32
CA ALA A 120 -9.61 7.13 -3.94
C ALA A 120 -8.38 6.22 -3.82
N GLY A 121 -7.78 6.21 -2.66
CA GLY A 121 -6.76 5.23 -2.26
C GLY A 121 -5.37 5.79 -2.08
N ALA A 122 -4.81 5.57 -0.87
CA ALA A 122 -3.42 5.86 -0.60
C ALA A 122 -2.51 4.93 -1.41
N GLY A 123 -1.59 5.53 -2.17
CA GLY A 123 -0.74 4.80 -3.12
C GLY A 123 -1.31 4.75 -4.55
N TYR A 124 -2.59 5.07 -4.73
CA TYR A 124 -3.29 5.10 -6.03
C TYR A 124 -3.66 6.51 -6.45
N ALA A 125 -4.61 7.16 -5.75
CA ALA A 125 -5.09 8.51 -6.07
C ALA A 125 -4.16 9.61 -5.50
N ASN A 126 -2.90 9.55 -5.89
CA ASN A 126 -1.84 10.41 -5.38
C ASN A 126 -1.89 11.82 -5.99
N HIS A 127 -1.17 12.77 -5.35
CA HIS A 127 -0.88 14.08 -5.94
C HIS A 127 0.16 13.92 -7.06
N ALA A 128 -0.32 13.63 -8.25
CA ALA A 128 0.46 13.41 -9.47
C ALA A 128 -0.32 13.85 -10.69
N GLU A 129 0.34 14.20 -11.80
CA GLU A 129 -0.34 14.55 -13.04
C GLU A 129 -1.19 13.39 -13.59
N ILE A 130 -0.73 12.16 -13.38
CA ILE A 130 -1.37 10.93 -13.86
C ILE A 130 -1.30 9.87 -12.77
N VAL A 131 -2.36 9.11 -12.60
CA VAL A 131 -2.46 8.01 -11.63
C VAL A 131 -2.99 6.74 -12.27
N SER A 132 -2.56 5.58 -11.77
CA SER A 132 -3.10 4.27 -12.11
C SER A 132 -3.91 3.76 -10.91
N VAL A 133 -5.21 3.53 -11.11
CA VAL A 133 -6.15 3.28 -9.99
C VAL A 133 -7.00 2.04 -10.27
N PRO A 134 -7.16 1.12 -9.29
CA PRO A 134 -8.06 -0.02 -9.40
C PRO A 134 -9.53 0.42 -9.54
N VAL A 135 -10.32 -0.34 -10.27
CA VAL A 135 -11.72 -0.01 -10.59
C VAL A 135 -12.61 0.17 -9.36
N ASN A 136 -12.37 -0.59 -8.28
CA ASN A 136 -13.16 -0.45 -7.04
C ASN A 136 -12.83 0.83 -6.24
N LEU A 137 -11.74 1.51 -6.59
CA LEU A 137 -11.37 2.81 -6.03
C LEU A 137 -11.74 3.99 -6.94
N CYS A 138 -12.52 3.73 -7.99
CA CYS A 138 -12.97 4.74 -8.94
C CYS A 138 -14.49 4.79 -9.03
N VAL A 139 -15.03 6.00 -9.20
CA VAL A 139 -16.45 6.26 -9.45
C VAL A 139 -16.60 7.08 -10.71
N LYS A 140 -17.46 6.63 -11.61
CA LYS A 140 -17.81 7.36 -12.83
C LYS A 140 -18.70 8.54 -12.48
N LEU A 141 -18.36 9.71 -13.02
CA LEU A 141 -19.07 10.95 -12.79
C LEU A 141 -19.99 11.29 -13.95
N ASN A 142 -21.01 12.12 -13.68
CA ASN A 142 -21.75 12.77 -14.74
C ASN A 142 -20.82 13.66 -15.58
N ILE A 143 -21.08 13.77 -16.89
CA ILE A 143 -20.27 14.59 -17.81
C ILE A 143 -20.20 16.06 -17.40
N GLU A 144 -21.24 16.57 -16.75
CA GLU A 144 -21.30 17.96 -16.25
C GLU A 144 -20.74 18.13 -14.84
N ALA A 145 -20.23 17.05 -14.21
CA ALA A 145 -19.71 17.13 -12.86
C ALA A 145 -18.55 18.13 -12.75
N ASN A 146 -18.60 18.95 -11.68
CA ASN A 146 -17.48 19.80 -11.30
C ASN A 146 -16.36 18.93 -10.72
N LEU A 147 -15.24 18.81 -11.44
CA LEU A 147 -14.14 17.94 -11.03
C LEU A 147 -13.45 18.43 -9.74
N LYS A 148 -13.47 19.74 -9.44
CA LYS A 148 -12.94 20.25 -8.16
C LYS A 148 -13.75 19.74 -6.98
N ASP A 149 -15.06 19.80 -7.05
CA ASP A 149 -15.94 19.30 -6.00
C ASP A 149 -15.88 17.77 -5.91
N ALA A 150 -15.82 17.10 -7.06
CA ALA A 150 -15.69 15.64 -7.13
C ALA A 150 -14.38 15.12 -6.51
N ALA A 151 -13.31 15.93 -6.50
CA ALA A 151 -12.03 15.54 -5.90
C ALA A 151 -12.10 15.33 -4.38
N TYR A 152 -13.15 15.80 -3.70
CA TYR A 152 -13.41 15.51 -2.27
C TYR A 152 -13.88 14.07 -2.02
N ASN A 153 -13.94 13.24 -3.02
CA ASN A 153 -14.54 11.91 -3.06
C ASN A 153 -14.18 11.04 -1.86
N THR A 154 -12.89 10.85 -1.59
CA THR A 154 -12.43 9.99 -0.48
C THR A 154 -12.79 10.57 0.87
N LEU A 155 -12.65 11.89 1.04
CA LEU A 155 -12.98 12.59 2.29
C LEU A 155 -14.49 12.56 2.56
N GLY A 156 -15.29 12.69 1.50
CA GLY A 156 -16.73 12.54 1.56
C GLY A 156 -17.15 11.11 1.92
N ALA A 157 -16.51 10.10 1.34
CA ALA A 157 -16.78 8.70 1.67
C ALA A 157 -16.37 8.35 3.11
N ILE A 158 -15.28 8.93 3.64
CA ILE A 158 -14.89 8.82 5.05
C ILE A 158 -15.99 9.39 5.95
N SER A 159 -16.48 10.59 5.64
CA SER A 159 -17.57 11.23 6.39
C SER A 159 -18.86 10.43 6.29
N MET A 160 -19.18 9.89 5.09
CA MET A 160 -20.32 9.00 4.86
C MET A 160 -20.23 7.73 5.73
N GLN A 161 -19.05 7.12 5.85
CA GLN A 161 -18.85 5.96 6.73
C GLN A 161 -19.10 6.32 8.19
N GLY A 162 -18.65 7.48 8.66
CA GLY A 162 -18.96 7.98 10.01
C GLY A 162 -20.46 8.11 10.25
N VAL A 163 -21.19 8.73 9.31
CA VAL A 163 -22.66 8.89 9.37
C VAL A 163 -23.36 7.52 9.38
N ARG A 164 -22.92 6.56 8.54
CA ARG A 164 -23.49 5.21 8.52
C ARG A 164 -23.26 4.44 9.82
N GLN A 165 -22.10 4.62 10.47
CA GLN A 165 -21.83 4.01 11.78
C GLN A 165 -22.71 4.61 12.89
N ALA A 166 -23.10 5.89 12.78
CA ALA A 166 -24.04 6.52 13.69
C ALA A 166 -25.46 5.92 13.57
N ASP A 167 -25.81 5.41 12.38
CA ASP A 167 -27.08 4.70 12.11
C ASP A 167 -28.30 5.47 12.60
N LEU A 168 -28.38 6.74 12.21
CA LEU A 168 -29.45 7.67 12.58
C LEU A 168 -30.63 7.59 11.63
N ARG A 169 -31.81 7.92 12.15
CA ARG A 169 -33.08 7.99 11.43
C ARG A 169 -33.53 9.45 11.25
N ILE A 170 -34.43 9.69 10.31
CA ILE A 170 -35.07 11.00 10.10
C ILE A 170 -35.71 11.49 11.41
N GLY A 171 -35.42 12.74 11.77
CA GLY A 171 -35.94 13.37 12.99
C GLY A 171 -35.11 13.14 14.25
N GLU A 172 -34.06 12.31 14.19
CA GLU A 172 -33.09 12.17 15.28
C GLU A 172 -32.08 13.33 15.27
N SER A 173 -31.26 13.41 16.31
CA SER A 173 -30.28 14.48 16.52
C SER A 173 -28.86 13.94 16.60
N CYS A 174 -27.91 14.71 16.09
CA CYS A 174 -26.49 14.39 16.14
C CYS A 174 -25.66 15.58 16.63
N VAL A 175 -24.75 15.34 17.58
CA VAL A 175 -23.69 16.29 17.90
C VAL A 175 -22.44 15.93 17.11
N ILE A 176 -21.86 16.91 16.38
CA ILE A 176 -20.56 16.77 15.72
C ILE A 176 -19.51 17.54 16.52
N ILE A 177 -18.49 16.84 16.99
CA ILE A 177 -17.35 17.42 17.69
C ILE A 177 -16.19 17.55 16.71
N GLY A 178 -15.82 18.79 16.37
CA GLY A 178 -14.83 19.12 15.35
C GLY A 178 -15.51 19.47 14.01
N LEU A 179 -15.48 20.76 13.67
CA LEU A 179 -16.07 21.33 12.45
C LEU A 179 -15.00 21.67 11.38
N GLY A 180 -13.92 20.88 11.35
CA GLY A 180 -12.99 20.84 10.24
C GLY A 180 -13.64 20.21 8.99
N LEU A 181 -12.84 19.92 7.97
CA LEU A 181 -13.34 19.43 6.68
C LEU A 181 -14.25 18.19 6.82
N LEU A 182 -13.80 17.14 7.52
CA LEU A 182 -14.60 15.92 7.70
C LEU A 182 -15.88 16.16 8.50
N GLY A 183 -15.80 17.01 9.54
CA GLY A 183 -16.98 17.35 10.37
C GLY A 183 -18.03 18.10 9.58
N GLN A 184 -17.65 19.07 8.75
CA GLN A 184 -18.59 19.81 7.90
C GLN A 184 -19.18 18.95 6.78
N LEU A 185 -18.41 18.02 6.20
CA LEU A 185 -18.94 17.04 5.26
C LEU A 185 -19.94 16.10 5.93
N ALA A 186 -19.63 15.56 7.12
CA ALA A 186 -20.55 14.72 7.89
C ALA A 186 -21.84 15.47 8.28
N ALA A 187 -21.71 16.74 8.67
CA ALA A 187 -22.83 17.60 9.02
C ALA A 187 -23.82 17.75 7.86
N GLN A 188 -23.32 18.09 6.69
CA GLN A 188 -24.16 18.24 5.50
C GLN A 188 -24.84 16.93 5.09
N ILE A 189 -24.12 15.79 5.18
CA ILE A 189 -24.68 14.46 4.88
C ILE A 189 -25.82 14.13 5.85
N LEU A 190 -25.66 14.42 7.15
CA LEU A 190 -26.68 14.23 8.17
C LEU A 190 -27.90 15.10 7.91
N LYS A 191 -27.70 16.40 7.63
CA LYS A 191 -28.82 17.30 7.28
C LYS A 191 -29.57 16.84 6.04
N ALA A 192 -28.85 16.41 5.01
CA ALA A 192 -29.45 15.84 3.79
C ALA A 192 -30.26 14.56 4.09
N SER A 193 -29.98 13.88 5.22
CA SER A 193 -30.70 12.71 5.71
C SER A 193 -31.83 13.02 6.69
N GLY A 194 -32.12 14.30 6.93
CA GLY A 194 -33.20 14.73 7.83
C GLY A 194 -32.88 14.63 9.32
N VAL A 195 -31.62 14.67 9.70
CA VAL A 195 -31.10 14.65 11.07
C VAL A 195 -30.84 16.10 11.52
N THR A 196 -31.24 16.45 12.77
CA THR A 196 -30.90 17.73 13.39
C THR A 196 -29.43 17.70 13.82
N VAL A 197 -28.60 18.64 13.31
CA VAL A 197 -27.17 18.66 13.54
C VAL A 197 -26.75 19.81 14.46
N ILE A 198 -26.09 19.44 15.56
CA ILE A 198 -25.49 20.38 16.53
C ILE A 198 -23.98 20.29 16.37
N GLY A 199 -23.34 21.36 15.96
CA GLY A 199 -21.90 21.42 15.77
C GLY A 199 -21.18 22.03 16.97
N VAL A 200 -20.04 21.43 17.35
CA VAL A 200 -19.18 21.93 18.45
C VAL A 200 -17.73 21.95 17.98
N ASP A 201 -17.05 23.08 18.14
CA ASP A 201 -15.60 23.21 17.84
C ASP A 201 -14.92 24.12 18.85
N VAL A 202 -13.60 23.97 18.98
CA VAL A 202 -12.74 24.88 19.75
C VAL A 202 -12.39 26.15 18.96
N SER A 203 -12.74 26.21 17.69
CA SER A 203 -12.59 27.39 16.81
C SER A 203 -13.93 28.05 16.58
N GLU A 204 -14.11 29.24 17.11
CA GLU A 204 -15.31 30.06 16.88
C GLU A 204 -15.53 30.35 15.39
N ALA A 205 -14.44 30.58 14.65
CA ALA A 205 -14.49 30.79 13.20
C ALA A 205 -15.03 29.54 12.44
N ALA A 206 -14.69 28.33 12.89
CA ALA A 206 -15.22 27.10 12.29
C ALA A 206 -16.72 26.93 12.58
N VAL A 207 -17.15 27.28 13.80
CA VAL A 207 -18.58 27.27 14.19
C VAL A 207 -19.37 28.27 13.33
N ASN A 208 -18.93 29.53 13.27
CA ASN A 208 -19.58 30.58 12.50
C ASN A 208 -19.69 30.23 11.03
N LYS A 209 -18.58 29.77 10.41
CA LYS A 209 -18.58 29.31 9.03
C LYS A 209 -19.59 28.20 8.77
N SER A 210 -19.74 27.26 9.71
CA SER A 210 -20.67 26.14 9.59
C SER A 210 -22.13 26.58 9.68
N VAL A 211 -22.43 27.56 10.54
CA VAL A 211 -23.76 28.17 10.66
C VAL A 211 -24.11 29.00 9.42
N GLU A 212 -23.21 29.89 9.00
CA GLU A 212 -23.39 30.79 7.83
C GLU A 212 -23.64 29.99 6.53
N ASN A 213 -22.99 28.85 6.37
CA ASN A 213 -23.18 27.98 5.20
C ASN A 213 -24.27 26.92 5.40
N ASN A 214 -25.04 27.02 6.48
CA ASN A 214 -26.15 26.10 6.77
C ASN A 214 -25.74 24.62 6.80
N SER A 215 -24.46 24.34 7.15
CA SER A 215 -23.99 22.95 7.27
C SER A 215 -24.40 22.29 8.59
N ILE A 216 -24.72 23.07 9.61
CA ILE A 216 -25.28 22.67 10.90
C ILE A 216 -26.56 23.47 11.21
N ASP A 217 -27.40 22.96 12.09
CA ASP A 217 -28.59 23.67 12.54
C ASP A 217 -28.26 24.63 13.69
N LEU A 218 -27.42 24.20 14.62
CA LEU A 218 -26.98 24.96 15.78
C LEU A 218 -25.47 24.76 15.98
N GLY A 219 -24.77 25.85 16.36
CA GLY A 219 -23.32 25.82 16.59
C GLY A 219 -22.97 26.34 17.98
N PHE A 220 -21.98 25.69 18.61
CA PHE A 220 -21.42 26.10 19.90
C PHE A 220 -19.91 26.05 19.88
N PHE A 221 -19.30 27.09 20.49
CA PHE A 221 -17.90 27.06 20.88
C PHE A 221 -17.74 26.12 22.08
N ARG A 222 -16.70 25.28 22.09
CA ARG A 222 -16.53 24.22 23.10
C ARG A 222 -16.51 24.75 24.54
N ASP A 223 -15.94 25.95 24.76
CA ASP A 223 -15.85 26.58 26.08
C ASP A 223 -17.09 27.43 26.43
N THR A 224 -18.19 27.26 25.70
CA THR A 224 -19.44 27.91 26.03
C THR A 224 -19.97 27.45 27.38
N ASP A 225 -20.22 28.37 28.31
CA ASP A 225 -20.76 28.05 29.64
C ASP A 225 -22.06 27.26 29.56
N GLY A 226 -22.07 26.12 30.28
CA GLY A 226 -23.22 25.24 30.37
C GLY A 226 -23.63 24.59 29.04
N ILE A 227 -22.67 24.35 28.13
CA ILE A 227 -22.91 23.78 26.80
C ILE A 227 -23.67 22.45 26.88
N GLU A 228 -23.36 21.58 27.85
CA GLU A 228 -24.06 20.31 28.06
C GLU A 228 -25.56 20.55 28.35
N ASN A 229 -25.90 21.53 29.20
CA ASN A 229 -27.29 21.89 29.52
C ASN A 229 -28.00 22.50 28.31
N LYS A 230 -27.29 23.31 27.50
CA LYS A 230 -27.85 23.87 26.26
C LYS A 230 -28.21 22.77 25.27
N ILE A 231 -27.31 21.78 25.08
CA ILE A 231 -27.56 20.63 24.22
C ILE A 231 -28.70 19.77 24.79
N GLN A 232 -28.74 19.54 26.08
CA GLN A 232 -29.87 18.85 26.77
C GLN A 232 -31.20 19.55 26.48
N ASN A 233 -31.28 20.86 26.61
CA ASN A 233 -32.50 21.63 26.35
C ASN A 233 -32.98 21.52 24.90
N ILE A 234 -32.04 21.61 23.93
CA ILE A 234 -32.33 21.45 22.50
C ILE A 234 -32.90 20.06 22.22
N THR A 235 -32.35 19.03 22.89
CA THR A 235 -32.78 17.64 22.75
C THR A 235 -33.88 17.24 23.74
N LYS A 236 -34.64 18.20 24.23
CA LYS A 236 -35.81 18.02 25.14
C LYS A 236 -35.47 17.25 26.42
N GLY A 237 -34.25 17.43 26.94
CA GLY A 237 -33.76 16.79 28.16
C GLY A 237 -33.17 15.38 27.96
N HIS A 238 -33.19 14.84 26.76
CA HIS A 238 -32.76 13.46 26.51
C HIS A 238 -31.27 13.34 26.17
N GLY A 239 -30.66 14.35 25.57
CA GLY A 239 -29.36 14.29 24.93
C GLY A 239 -29.43 13.83 23.45
N ALA A 240 -28.36 13.95 22.72
CA ALA A 240 -28.28 13.62 21.30
C ALA A 240 -28.34 12.10 21.04
N ASP A 241 -29.02 11.69 19.97
CA ASP A 241 -29.17 10.28 19.58
C ASP A 241 -27.81 9.67 19.19
N ALA A 242 -26.96 10.44 18.54
CA ALA A 242 -25.57 10.08 18.31
C ALA A 242 -24.62 11.27 18.46
N VAL A 243 -23.33 10.96 18.65
CA VAL A 243 -22.24 11.92 18.64
C VAL A 243 -21.17 11.43 17.67
N ILE A 244 -20.76 12.26 16.70
CA ILE A 244 -19.66 11.97 15.80
C ILE A 244 -18.46 12.84 16.18
N ILE A 245 -17.34 12.20 16.52
CA ILE A 245 -16.09 12.88 16.86
C ILE A 245 -15.23 12.94 15.59
N ALA A 246 -15.21 14.10 14.94
CA ALA A 246 -14.40 14.40 13.75
C ALA A 246 -13.10 15.17 14.06
N ALA A 247 -12.84 15.44 15.34
CA ALA A 247 -11.66 16.14 15.82
C ALA A 247 -10.40 15.27 15.79
N ALA A 248 -9.23 15.91 15.74
CA ALA A 248 -7.94 15.27 15.90
C ALA A 248 -7.17 15.95 17.05
N THR A 249 -6.98 15.25 18.16
CA THR A 249 -6.28 15.76 19.36
C THR A 249 -5.76 14.62 20.23
N ASN A 250 -4.81 14.92 21.11
CA ASN A 250 -4.36 14.00 22.15
C ASN A 250 -5.13 14.12 23.47
N SER A 251 -6.09 15.06 23.54
CA SER A 251 -6.97 15.26 24.70
C SER A 251 -8.08 14.20 24.75
N LEU A 252 -8.47 13.81 25.96
CA LEU A 252 -9.64 12.98 26.23
C LEU A 252 -10.96 13.81 26.27
N ASP A 253 -10.88 15.14 26.15
CA ASP A 253 -12.08 16.00 26.20
C ASP A 253 -13.15 15.58 25.17
N PRO A 254 -12.86 15.35 23.89
CA PRO A 254 -13.90 15.01 22.93
C PRO A 254 -14.66 13.73 23.27
N ILE A 255 -13.98 12.69 23.76
CA ILE A 255 -14.63 11.41 24.10
C ILE A 255 -15.44 11.51 25.39
N ASN A 256 -14.97 12.28 26.38
CA ASN A 256 -15.70 12.50 27.64
C ASN A 256 -16.91 13.42 27.42
N PHE A 257 -16.75 14.50 26.65
CA PHE A 257 -17.84 15.39 26.28
C PHE A 257 -18.92 14.65 25.47
N ALA A 258 -18.53 13.77 24.53
CA ALA A 258 -19.47 12.91 23.82
C ALA A 258 -20.32 12.08 24.77
N GLY A 259 -19.73 11.51 25.82
CA GLY A 259 -20.45 10.80 26.86
C GLY A 259 -21.44 11.68 27.63
N ALA A 260 -21.08 12.94 27.88
CA ALA A 260 -21.94 13.89 28.59
C ALA A 260 -23.19 14.28 27.80
N VAL A 261 -23.04 14.54 26.48
CA VAL A 261 -24.13 15.08 25.65
C VAL A 261 -24.96 14.02 24.93
N ALA A 262 -24.49 12.78 24.81
CA ALA A 262 -25.27 11.69 24.25
C ALA A 262 -26.46 11.31 25.16
N ARG A 263 -27.57 10.87 24.56
CA ARG A 263 -28.69 10.30 25.32
C ARG A 263 -28.36 8.93 25.90
N LYS A 264 -29.21 8.41 26.78
CA LYS A 264 -29.14 7.01 27.22
C LYS A 264 -29.26 6.09 26.00
N LYS A 265 -28.39 5.08 25.90
CA LYS A 265 -28.25 4.17 24.76
C LYS A 265 -27.91 4.87 23.43
N GLY A 266 -27.32 6.08 23.53
CA GLY A 266 -26.79 6.79 22.36
C GLY A 266 -25.54 6.18 21.80
N LYS A 267 -25.22 6.53 20.55
CA LYS A 267 -24.04 6.06 19.83
C LYS A 267 -22.98 7.14 19.79
N VAL A 268 -21.73 6.77 20.05
CA VAL A 268 -20.56 7.64 19.85
C VAL A 268 -19.70 7.04 18.76
N VAL A 269 -19.49 7.79 17.69
CA VAL A 269 -18.69 7.36 16.53
C VAL A 269 -17.40 8.15 16.48
N VAL A 270 -16.26 7.44 16.49
CA VAL A 270 -14.94 8.07 16.29
C VAL A 270 -14.61 8.03 14.81
N LEU A 271 -14.64 9.21 14.18
CA LEU A 271 -14.27 9.45 12.78
C LEU A 271 -12.87 10.06 12.67
N GLY A 272 -12.51 10.94 13.58
CA GLY A 272 -11.21 11.59 13.67
C GLY A 272 -10.16 10.78 14.41
N ALA A 273 -9.11 11.46 14.86
CA ALA A 273 -8.00 10.85 15.59
C ALA A 273 -7.97 11.37 17.04
N VAL A 274 -8.62 10.66 17.94
CA VAL A 274 -8.69 10.99 19.37
C VAL A 274 -8.39 9.75 20.22
N PRO A 275 -7.84 9.92 21.43
CA PRO A 275 -7.73 8.83 22.40
C PRO A 275 -9.11 8.34 22.83
N THR A 276 -9.25 7.02 23.03
CA THR A 276 -10.51 6.38 23.44
C THR A 276 -10.52 5.89 24.89
N GLY A 277 -9.59 6.37 25.72
CA GLY A 277 -9.51 6.06 27.14
C GLY A 277 -10.53 6.86 27.99
N PHE A 278 -11.83 6.71 27.68
CA PHE A 278 -12.90 7.43 28.36
C PHE A 278 -13.04 7.02 29.83
N GLN A 279 -13.59 7.95 30.64
CA GLN A 279 -13.99 7.67 32.02
C GLN A 279 -15.32 6.90 32.01
N ARG A 280 -15.32 5.69 32.60
CA ARG A 280 -16.51 4.85 32.70
C ARG A 280 -17.69 5.58 33.33
N ASP A 281 -17.46 6.24 34.45
CA ASP A 281 -18.47 7.02 35.20
C ASP A 281 -18.24 8.54 35.01
N PRO A 282 -19.27 9.39 35.07
CA PRO A 282 -20.68 9.05 35.36
C PRO A 282 -21.49 8.65 34.11
N PHE A 283 -20.97 8.87 32.90
CA PHE A 283 -21.83 8.86 31.70
C PHE A 283 -21.87 7.52 30.98
N TRP A 284 -20.72 6.96 30.64
CA TRP A 284 -20.62 5.80 29.76
C TRP A 284 -21.38 4.58 30.29
N TYR A 285 -21.15 4.24 31.54
CA TYR A 285 -21.82 3.11 32.20
C TYR A 285 -23.33 3.38 32.44
N LYS A 286 -23.67 4.52 33.04
CA LYS A 286 -25.04 4.82 33.40
C LYS A 286 -25.96 5.03 32.20
N LYS A 287 -25.40 5.51 31.08
CA LYS A 287 -26.15 5.72 29.86
C LYS A 287 -26.08 4.52 28.90
N GLU A 288 -25.31 3.47 29.20
CA GLU A 288 -25.13 2.28 28.34
C GLU A 288 -24.78 2.68 26.91
N LEU A 289 -23.74 3.53 26.75
CA LEU A 289 -23.34 4.09 25.45
C LEU A 289 -22.62 3.06 24.58
N GLU A 290 -22.86 3.12 23.28
CA GLU A 290 -22.13 2.36 22.26
C GLU A 290 -20.97 3.19 21.72
N LEU A 291 -19.76 2.61 21.65
CA LEU A 291 -18.63 3.21 20.96
C LEU A 291 -18.36 2.47 19.64
N LYS A 292 -18.34 3.20 18.53
CA LYS A 292 -18.05 2.66 17.21
C LYS A 292 -16.88 3.39 16.55
N MET A 293 -16.04 2.64 15.85
CA MET A 293 -14.97 3.21 15.02
C MET A 293 -15.44 3.28 13.57
N ALA A 294 -15.23 4.41 12.91
CA ALA A 294 -15.41 4.53 11.48
C ALA A 294 -14.07 4.22 10.77
N CYS A 295 -14.01 3.08 10.10
CA CYS A 295 -12.79 2.68 9.41
C CYS A 295 -12.73 3.30 8.03
N SER A 296 -11.92 4.36 7.87
CA SER A 296 -11.63 5.00 6.59
C SER A 296 -12.92 5.28 5.79
N TYR A 297 -12.97 4.95 4.50
CA TYR A 297 -14.14 5.17 3.64
C TYR A 297 -15.06 3.95 3.53
N GLY A 298 -14.89 2.93 4.35
CA GLY A 298 -15.87 1.88 4.57
C GLY A 298 -15.39 0.47 4.26
N PRO A 299 -16.32 -0.51 4.24
CA PRO A 299 -16.02 -1.91 3.93
C PRO A 299 -15.37 -2.06 2.55
N GLY A 300 -14.35 -2.90 2.48
CA GLY A 300 -13.44 -3.04 1.33
C GLY A 300 -12.03 -2.53 1.66
N ARG A 301 -11.92 -1.56 2.57
CA ARG A 301 -10.63 -0.99 2.95
C ARG A 301 -9.73 -2.03 3.61
N TYR A 302 -8.49 -2.13 3.11
CA TYR A 302 -7.47 -3.11 3.49
C TYR A 302 -7.76 -4.54 3.03
N ASP A 303 -8.82 -4.80 2.25
CA ASP A 303 -9.04 -6.07 1.59
C ASP A 303 -8.47 -6.03 0.18
N LEU A 304 -7.35 -6.75 -0.03
CA LEU A 304 -6.66 -6.80 -1.33
C LEU A 304 -7.52 -7.39 -2.44
N ASN A 305 -8.43 -8.32 -2.11
CA ASN A 305 -9.35 -8.87 -3.11
C ASN A 305 -10.33 -7.80 -3.59
N TYR A 306 -10.80 -6.95 -2.70
CA TYR A 306 -11.69 -5.85 -3.05
C TYR A 306 -10.93 -4.70 -3.74
N GLU A 307 -9.90 -4.15 -3.09
CA GLU A 307 -9.19 -2.96 -3.59
C GLU A 307 -8.36 -3.25 -4.85
N GLU A 308 -7.56 -4.35 -4.87
CA GLU A 308 -6.61 -4.60 -5.96
C GLU A 308 -7.15 -5.54 -7.05
N LYS A 309 -7.91 -6.60 -6.66
CA LYS A 309 -8.42 -7.58 -7.63
C LYS A 309 -9.81 -7.22 -8.19
N GLY A 310 -10.47 -6.18 -7.67
CA GLY A 310 -11.78 -5.74 -8.14
C GLY A 310 -12.94 -6.67 -7.77
N ILE A 311 -12.74 -7.58 -6.80
CA ILE A 311 -13.78 -8.53 -6.35
C ILE A 311 -14.68 -7.83 -5.34
N ASP A 312 -15.90 -7.52 -5.73
CA ASP A 312 -16.87 -6.87 -4.86
C ASP A 312 -17.58 -7.88 -3.93
N TYR A 313 -18.04 -7.39 -2.78
CA TYR A 313 -18.87 -8.15 -1.87
C TYR A 313 -20.29 -8.33 -2.40
N PRO A 314 -20.96 -9.47 -2.12
CA PRO A 314 -22.37 -9.62 -2.45
C PRO A 314 -23.21 -8.52 -1.82
N LEU A 315 -23.89 -7.73 -2.65
CA LEU A 315 -24.63 -6.52 -2.25
C LEU A 315 -25.63 -6.75 -1.11
N PRO A 316 -26.37 -7.88 -1.03
CA PRO A 316 -27.30 -8.13 0.08
C PRO A 316 -26.63 -8.22 1.46
N TYR A 317 -25.34 -8.61 1.50
CA TYR A 317 -24.60 -8.77 2.75
C TYR A 317 -23.77 -7.55 3.13
N VAL A 318 -23.22 -6.85 2.12
CA VAL A 318 -22.45 -5.62 2.34
C VAL A 318 -23.00 -4.51 1.44
N ARG A 319 -24.07 -3.84 1.93
CA ARG A 319 -24.76 -2.80 1.14
C ARG A 319 -23.86 -1.61 0.84
N TRP A 320 -23.02 -1.19 1.76
CA TRP A 320 -22.23 0.03 1.68
C TRP A 320 -20.73 -0.29 1.77
N THR A 321 -20.14 -0.53 0.61
CA THR A 321 -18.67 -0.62 0.45
C THR A 321 -18.08 0.78 0.26
N GLU A 322 -16.77 0.88 0.29
CA GLU A 322 -16.06 2.13 0.02
C GLU A 322 -16.46 2.74 -1.35
N LYS A 323 -16.57 1.95 -2.43
CA LYS A 323 -17.03 2.42 -3.74
C LYS A 323 -18.46 2.96 -3.67
N ARG A 324 -19.37 2.23 -3.03
CA ARG A 324 -20.78 2.66 -2.89
C ARG A 324 -20.94 3.86 -1.97
N ASN A 325 -20.06 4.07 -1.00
CA ASN A 325 -19.99 5.31 -0.22
C ASN A 325 -19.54 6.49 -1.09
N MET A 326 -18.54 6.28 -1.96
CA MET A 326 -18.11 7.29 -2.93
C MET A 326 -19.23 7.66 -3.92
N GLU A 327 -19.92 6.66 -4.48
CA GLU A 327 -21.07 6.87 -5.38
C GLU A 327 -22.18 7.67 -4.69
N ALA A 328 -22.53 7.31 -3.44
CA ALA A 328 -23.53 8.01 -2.67
C ALA A 328 -23.13 9.47 -2.39
N PHE A 329 -21.85 9.72 -2.09
CA PHE A 329 -21.33 11.06 -1.89
C PHE A 329 -21.40 11.91 -3.17
N GLN A 330 -20.96 11.36 -4.31
CA GLN A 330 -21.05 12.05 -5.60
C GLN A 330 -22.51 12.35 -5.99
N ASN A 331 -23.44 11.44 -5.69
CA ASN A 331 -24.86 11.68 -5.92
C ASN A 331 -25.40 12.86 -5.10
N LEU A 332 -24.96 13.03 -3.84
CA LEU A 332 -25.35 14.18 -3.02
C LEU A 332 -24.85 15.50 -3.62
N ILE A 333 -23.66 15.52 -4.22
CA ILE A 333 -23.11 16.71 -4.91
C ILE A 333 -23.96 17.02 -6.16
N VAL A 334 -24.17 16.04 -7.03
CA VAL A 334 -24.90 16.22 -8.30
C VAL A 334 -26.35 16.66 -8.06
N THR A 335 -27.00 16.09 -7.04
CA THR A 335 -28.36 16.47 -6.65
C THR A 335 -28.43 17.74 -5.82
N LYS A 336 -27.30 18.43 -5.61
CA LYS A 336 -27.20 19.68 -4.82
C LYS A 336 -27.76 19.57 -3.39
N LYS A 337 -27.71 18.37 -2.81
CA LYS A 337 -28.08 18.13 -1.41
C LYS A 337 -27.01 18.58 -0.44
N ILE A 338 -25.76 18.64 -0.91
CA ILE A 338 -24.61 19.18 -0.19
C ILE A 338 -23.90 20.23 -1.04
N ASN A 339 -23.25 21.20 -0.39
CA ASN A 339 -22.46 22.25 -1.02
C ASN A 339 -20.99 22.08 -0.67
N ILE A 340 -20.14 21.80 -1.66
CA ILE A 340 -18.70 21.63 -1.48
C ILE A 340 -17.95 22.94 -1.70
N GLY A 341 -18.50 23.86 -2.51
CA GLY A 341 -17.80 25.06 -2.98
C GLY A 341 -17.19 25.91 -1.88
N TYR A 342 -17.92 26.17 -0.77
CA TYR A 342 -17.43 26.98 0.35
C TYR A 342 -16.32 26.28 1.18
N LEU A 343 -16.19 24.97 1.07
CA LEU A 343 -15.18 24.20 1.80
C LEU A 343 -13.79 24.41 1.20
N THR A 344 -13.67 24.66 -0.12
CA THR A 344 -12.38 24.96 -0.76
C THR A 344 -11.96 26.39 -0.46
N THR A 345 -11.13 26.57 0.55
CA THR A 345 -10.63 27.89 0.95
C THR A 345 -9.39 28.31 0.17
N HIS A 346 -8.59 27.35 -0.31
CA HIS A 346 -7.35 27.58 -1.03
C HIS A 346 -7.26 26.66 -2.24
N GLU A 347 -6.78 27.22 -3.35
CA GLU A 347 -6.47 26.47 -4.55
C GLU A 347 -5.05 26.84 -4.98
N PHE A 348 -4.21 25.84 -5.20
CA PHE A 348 -2.85 25.98 -5.67
C PHE A 348 -2.68 25.22 -6.98
N GLU A 349 -1.95 25.81 -7.93
CA GLU A 349 -1.43 25.03 -9.05
C GLU A 349 -0.51 23.94 -8.51
N PHE A 350 -0.51 22.77 -9.13
CA PHE A 350 0.23 21.59 -8.63
C PHE A 350 1.74 21.87 -8.45
N GLU A 351 2.32 22.69 -9.31
CA GLU A 351 3.71 23.11 -9.21
C GLU A 351 4.03 23.84 -7.89
N ASN A 352 3.02 24.42 -7.25
CA ASN A 352 3.09 25.11 -5.97
C ASN A 352 2.64 24.24 -4.77
N ALA A 353 2.52 22.92 -4.94
CA ALA A 353 2.06 22.03 -3.87
C ALA A 353 2.89 22.13 -2.58
N ASN A 354 4.18 22.44 -2.67
CA ASN A 354 5.03 22.68 -1.49
C ASN A 354 4.53 23.85 -0.64
N ALA A 355 4.04 24.92 -1.26
CA ALA A 355 3.47 26.07 -0.54
C ALA A 355 2.15 25.66 0.16
N ALA A 356 1.30 24.89 -0.51
CA ALA A 356 0.07 24.35 0.06
C ALA A 356 0.33 23.52 1.32
N PHE A 357 1.31 22.62 1.30
CA PHE A 357 1.68 21.81 2.47
C PHE A 357 2.39 22.62 3.56
N ASN A 358 3.14 23.68 3.21
CA ASN A 358 3.69 24.58 4.20
C ASN A 358 2.58 25.31 4.96
N LEU A 359 1.52 25.77 4.28
CA LEU A 359 0.32 26.31 4.91
C LEU A 359 -0.30 25.33 5.91
N VAL A 360 -0.47 24.06 5.51
CA VAL A 360 -1.02 23.01 6.38
C VAL A 360 -0.18 22.81 7.65
N VAL A 361 1.13 22.84 7.53
CA VAL A 361 2.06 22.60 8.66
C VAL A 361 2.21 23.83 9.55
N SER A 362 2.37 25.02 8.95
CA SER A 362 2.58 26.26 9.70
C SER A 362 1.30 26.82 10.32
N ARG A 363 0.14 26.52 9.72
CA ARG A 363 -1.16 27.11 10.08
C ARG A 363 -1.11 28.62 10.15
N SER A 364 -0.39 29.24 9.20
CA SER A 364 -0.19 30.70 9.15
C SER A 364 -1.47 31.49 8.89
N GLU A 365 -2.47 30.85 8.31
CA GLU A 365 -3.81 31.39 8.10
C GLU A 365 -4.88 30.29 8.22
N PRO A 366 -6.14 30.64 8.47
CA PRO A 366 -7.23 29.66 8.57
C PRO A 366 -7.51 28.99 7.21
N PHE A 367 -7.69 27.69 7.21
CA PHE A 367 -8.09 26.90 6.04
C PHE A 367 -9.09 25.81 6.39
N THR A 368 -9.85 25.33 5.40
CA THR A 368 -10.73 24.17 5.52
C THR A 368 -10.32 23.10 4.51
N GLY A 369 -10.57 23.31 3.23
CA GLY A 369 -10.16 22.47 2.14
C GLY A 369 -9.10 23.13 1.27
N ILE A 370 -8.09 22.40 0.86
CA ILE A 370 -7.02 22.86 0.00
C ILE A 370 -6.99 21.96 -1.24
N ALA A 371 -7.20 22.56 -2.41
CA ALA A 371 -7.20 21.88 -3.69
C ALA A 371 -5.88 22.14 -4.43
N LEU A 372 -5.35 21.10 -5.08
CA LEU A 372 -4.29 21.19 -6.08
C LEU A 372 -4.93 21.05 -7.47
N LYS A 373 -4.64 22.00 -8.34
CA LYS A 373 -5.11 22.04 -9.72
C LYS A 373 -3.99 21.67 -10.68
N TYR A 374 -4.29 20.85 -11.69
CA TYR A 374 -3.31 20.32 -12.63
C TYR A 374 -3.42 20.96 -14.00
N ASN A 375 -2.28 21.16 -14.65
CA ASN A 375 -2.24 21.58 -16.05
C ASN A 375 -2.59 20.41 -16.99
N THR A 376 -3.82 20.41 -17.49
CA THR A 376 -4.34 19.33 -18.34
C THR A 376 -3.98 19.47 -19.81
N VAL A 377 -3.40 20.59 -20.24
CA VAL A 377 -2.97 20.82 -21.64
C VAL A 377 -1.61 20.20 -21.93
N LYS A 378 -0.83 19.94 -20.89
CA LYS A 378 0.52 19.39 -20.99
C LYS A 378 0.50 17.99 -21.65
N ALA A 379 1.40 17.78 -22.60
CA ALA A 379 1.55 16.51 -23.29
C ALA A 379 1.82 15.34 -22.31
N PRO A 380 1.33 14.12 -22.59
CA PRO A 380 1.58 12.98 -21.74
C PRO A 380 3.07 12.72 -21.56
N SER A 381 3.45 12.36 -20.35
CA SER A 381 4.83 12.10 -19.97
C SER A 381 5.36 10.79 -20.59
N LYS A 382 6.69 10.72 -20.73
CA LYS A 382 7.37 9.54 -21.29
C LYS A 382 7.35 8.37 -20.31
N SER A 383 7.22 7.14 -20.83
CA SER A 383 7.35 5.90 -20.05
C SER A 383 8.79 5.67 -19.56
N LYS A 384 9.78 6.33 -20.19
CA LYS A 384 11.22 6.21 -19.96
C LYS A 384 11.81 7.57 -19.64
N ILE A 385 12.57 7.66 -18.54
CA ILE A 385 13.26 8.89 -18.10
C ILE A 385 14.74 8.58 -17.91
N SER A 386 15.61 9.40 -18.49
CA SER A 386 17.06 9.33 -18.29
C SER A 386 17.43 9.77 -16.87
N THR A 387 18.24 8.98 -16.19
CA THR A 387 18.72 9.22 -14.82
C THR A 387 20.25 9.42 -14.76
N SER A 388 20.94 9.19 -15.87
CA SER A 388 22.38 9.42 -16.02
C SER A 388 22.69 10.13 -17.33
N LYS A 389 23.73 10.98 -17.31
CA LYS A 389 24.23 11.69 -18.50
C LYS A 389 25.22 10.85 -19.32
N SER A 390 25.77 9.76 -18.76
CA SER A 390 26.78 8.94 -19.43
C SER A 390 26.18 7.64 -19.95
N GLU A 391 26.36 7.37 -21.24
CA GLU A 391 26.07 6.07 -21.85
C GLU A 391 27.31 5.19 -21.75
N ASN A 392 27.42 4.42 -20.66
CA ASN A 392 28.45 3.39 -20.56
C ASN A 392 27.87 2.04 -21.02
N LEU A 393 28.16 1.69 -22.27
CA LEU A 393 27.89 0.35 -22.78
C LEU A 393 29.11 -0.52 -22.53
N GLY A 394 28.87 -1.65 -21.87
CA GLY A 394 29.87 -2.69 -21.67
C GLY A 394 29.65 -3.88 -22.61
N LYS A 395 30.45 -4.93 -22.43
CA LYS A 395 30.21 -6.22 -23.05
C LYS A 395 28.94 -6.89 -22.56
N ILE A 396 28.61 -6.69 -21.27
CA ILE A 396 27.38 -7.16 -20.60
C ILE A 396 26.57 -5.94 -20.21
N ASN A 397 25.40 -5.78 -20.81
CA ASN A 397 24.51 -4.64 -20.58
C ASN A 397 23.26 -5.11 -19.83
N ILE A 398 23.16 -4.72 -18.56
CA ILE A 398 22.17 -5.24 -17.61
C ILE A 398 21.01 -4.26 -17.44
N SER A 399 19.79 -4.79 -17.53
CA SER A 399 18.58 -4.12 -17.08
C SER A 399 17.85 -4.96 -16.04
N PHE A 400 17.07 -4.31 -15.16
CA PHE A 400 16.26 -4.95 -14.13
C PHE A 400 14.77 -4.77 -14.40
N ILE A 401 14.04 -5.86 -14.30
CA ILE A 401 12.57 -5.89 -14.17
C ILE A 401 12.25 -6.30 -12.73
N GLY A 402 11.73 -5.35 -11.95
CA GLY A 402 11.59 -5.49 -10.50
C GLY A 402 12.85 -5.07 -9.74
N ALA A 403 12.70 -4.07 -8.88
CA ALA A 403 13.78 -3.56 -8.02
C ALA A 403 13.28 -3.38 -6.58
N GLY A 404 12.60 -4.42 -6.07
CA GLY A 404 12.06 -4.48 -4.73
C GLY A 404 13.15 -4.60 -3.64
N SER A 405 12.73 -4.90 -2.44
CA SER A 405 13.62 -4.97 -1.27
C SER A 405 14.75 -6.00 -1.45
N TYR A 406 14.41 -7.15 -2.03
CA TYR A 406 15.40 -8.20 -2.25
C TYR A 406 16.47 -7.78 -3.27
N ALA A 407 16.07 -7.28 -4.43
CA ALA A 407 17.01 -6.83 -5.47
C ALA A 407 17.94 -5.73 -4.95
N GLN A 408 17.40 -4.74 -4.22
CA GLN A 408 18.19 -3.64 -3.66
C GLN A 408 19.16 -4.06 -2.55
N GLY A 409 18.86 -5.14 -1.82
CA GLY A 409 19.72 -5.64 -0.75
C GLY A 409 20.74 -6.69 -1.21
N ASN A 410 20.34 -7.55 -2.17
CA ASN A 410 21.04 -8.79 -2.45
C ASN A 410 21.53 -8.95 -3.90
N LEU A 411 21.07 -8.13 -4.85
CA LEU A 411 21.48 -8.21 -6.25
C LEU A 411 22.20 -6.95 -6.72
N LEU A 412 21.53 -5.81 -6.68
CA LEU A 412 22.04 -4.54 -7.20
C LEU A 412 23.38 -4.08 -6.60
N PRO A 413 23.64 -4.23 -5.27
CA PRO A 413 24.94 -3.85 -4.69
C PRO A 413 26.13 -4.68 -5.19
N TYR A 414 25.85 -5.89 -5.68
CA TYR A 414 26.89 -6.86 -6.09
C TYR A 414 27.12 -6.91 -7.59
N ILE A 415 26.42 -6.10 -8.39
CA ILE A 415 26.75 -5.96 -9.81
C ILE A 415 28.16 -5.36 -9.94
N PRO A 416 29.06 -6.00 -10.70
CA PRO A 416 30.41 -5.49 -10.89
C PRO A 416 30.44 -4.04 -11.41
N LYS A 417 31.39 -3.26 -10.90
CA LYS A 417 31.61 -1.85 -11.31
C LYS A 417 32.79 -1.77 -12.30
N THR A 418 32.87 -2.70 -13.23
CA THR A 418 33.90 -2.73 -14.27
C THR A 418 33.38 -2.09 -15.56
N SER A 419 34.26 -1.69 -16.44
CA SER A 419 33.94 -1.16 -17.77
C SER A 419 33.19 -2.15 -18.67
N ASP A 420 33.34 -3.46 -18.40
CA ASP A 420 32.63 -4.51 -19.14
C ASP A 420 31.15 -4.63 -18.83
N VAL A 421 30.69 -3.98 -17.77
CA VAL A 421 29.27 -4.06 -17.30
C VAL A 421 28.57 -2.73 -17.41
N GLY A 422 27.69 -2.62 -18.41
CA GLY A 422 26.77 -1.49 -18.58
C GLY A 422 25.51 -1.65 -17.71
N ARG A 423 25.09 -0.58 -17.04
CA ARG A 423 23.85 -0.51 -16.23
C ARG A 423 22.82 0.29 -16.98
N ILE A 424 21.90 -0.38 -17.67
CA ILE A 424 21.06 0.21 -18.70
C ILE A 424 19.76 0.73 -18.12
N GLY A 425 18.85 -0.12 -17.67
CA GLY A 425 17.51 0.30 -17.27
C GLY A 425 16.98 -0.37 -16.01
N ILE A 426 16.11 0.34 -15.30
CA ILE A 426 15.33 -0.18 -14.15
C ILE A 426 13.84 -0.01 -14.45
N LEU A 427 13.10 -1.10 -14.38
CA LEU A 427 11.64 -1.12 -14.48
C LEU A 427 11.04 -1.56 -13.15
N THR A 428 10.08 -0.78 -12.64
CA THR A 428 9.19 -1.16 -11.53
C THR A 428 7.79 -0.59 -11.75
N ASN A 429 6.77 -1.15 -11.11
CA ASN A 429 5.40 -0.66 -11.18
C ASN A 429 5.25 0.77 -10.64
N SER A 430 6.14 1.20 -9.72
CA SER A 430 6.16 2.54 -9.14
C SER A 430 7.25 3.39 -9.77
N GLY A 431 6.88 4.45 -10.48
CA GLY A 431 7.80 5.40 -11.10
C GLY A 431 8.80 6.02 -10.10
N THR A 432 8.37 6.32 -8.88
CA THR A 432 9.22 6.86 -7.80
C THR A 432 10.29 5.86 -7.36
N THR A 433 9.92 4.58 -7.23
CA THR A 433 10.89 3.51 -6.90
C THR A 433 11.85 3.29 -8.05
N SER A 434 11.35 3.22 -9.29
CA SER A 434 12.16 3.04 -10.51
C SER A 434 13.23 4.12 -10.61
N LYS A 435 12.84 5.39 -10.49
CA LYS A 435 13.75 6.53 -10.54
C LYS A 435 14.81 6.48 -9.43
N ARG A 436 14.37 6.38 -8.18
CA ARG A 436 15.28 6.35 -7.03
C ARG A 436 16.31 5.22 -7.12
N VAL A 437 15.88 4.02 -7.55
CA VAL A 437 16.79 2.87 -7.67
C VAL A 437 17.75 3.09 -8.83
N SER A 438 17.29 3.60 -9.96
CA SER A 438 18.11 3.93 -11.10
C SER A 438 19.22 4.94 -10.73
N GLU A 439 18.87 6.03 -10.06
CA GLU A 439 19.83 7.02 -9.57
C GLU A 439 20.81 6.43 -8.55
N LYS A 440 20.31 5.70 -7.53
CA LYS A 440 21.14 5.12 -6.47
C LYS A 440 22.18 4.13 -6.97
N PHE A 441 21.84 3.35 -7.99
CA PHE A 441 22.72 2.31 -8.53
C PHE A 441 23.35 2.67 -9.88
N ASN A 442 23.24 3.94 -10.30
CA ASN A 442 23.82 4.51 -11.52
C ASN A 442 23.38 3.78 -12.80
N PHE A 443 22.09 3.50 -12.96
CA PHE A 443 21.51 3.06 -14.22
C PHE A 443 21.25 4.26 -15.12
N GLN A 444 21.28 4.06 -16.43
CA GLN A 444 21.13 5.12 -17.42
C GLN A 444 19.71 5.69 -17.44
N PHE A 445 18.70 4.83 -17.25
CA PHE A 445 17.30 5.26 -17.24
C PHE A 445 16.44 4.44 -16.30
N CYS A 446 15.27 4.99 -15.99
CA CYS A 446 14.17 4.29 -15.35
C CYS A 446 12.95 4.25 -16.29
N ALA A 447 12.19 3.15 -16.22
CA ALA A 447 11.04 2.91 -17.07
C ALA A 447 9.89 2.24 -16.32
N THR A 448 8.72 2.23 -16.96
CA THR A 448 7.52 1.51 -16.51
C THR A 448 6.96 0.59 -17.61
N LYS A 449 7.38 0.74 -18.86
CA LYS A 449 7.01 -0.17 -19.96
C LYS A 449 8.15 -1.14 -20.25
N GLU A 450 7.82 -2.41 -20.42
CA GLU A 450 8.78 -3.49 -20.64
C GLU A 450 9.58 -3.33 -21.95
N ASN A 451 8.94 -2.80 -23.00
CA ASN A 451 9.62 -2.55 -24.29
C ASN A 451 10.79 -1.57 -24.13
N ASP A 452 10.74 -0.63 -23.18
CA ASP A 452 11.85 0.27 -22.90
C ASP A 452 13.07 -0.45 -22.29
N ILE A 453 12.85 -1.61 -21.66
CA ILE A 453 13.90 -2.46 -21.04
C ILE A 453 14.45 -3.47 -22.05
N LEU A 454 13.59 -4.00 -22.90
CA LEU A 454 13.93 -5.05 -23.86
C LEU A 454 14.52 -4.50 -25.17
N ASP A 455 14.97 -3.24 -25.16
CA ASP A 455 15.62 -2.56 -26.28
C ASP A 455 16.97 -3.17 -26.66
N ASP A 456 17.57 -2.72 -27.77
CA ASP A 456 18.82 -3.26 -28.32
C ASP A 456 20.04 -2.99 -27.43
N LYS A 457 19.98 -1.99 -26.55
CA LYS A 457 21.07 -1.67 -25.62
C LYS A 457 21.22 -2.72 -24.52
N THR A 458 20.13 -3.38 -24.13
CA THR A 458 20.11 -4.43 -23.10
C THR A 458 20.43 -5.79 -23.72
N ASN A 459 21.38 -6.55 -23.18
CA ASN A 459 21.63 -7.94 -23.58
C ASN A 459 21.38 -8.96 -22.46
N THR A 460 21.23 -8.49 -21.22
CA THR A 460 21.00 -9.33 -20.03
C THR A 460 19.93 -8.70 -19.14
N VAL A 461 18.90 -9.46 -18.82
CA VAL A 461 17.77 -9.01 -18.01
C VAL A 461 17.75 -9.74 -16.67
N PHE A 462 17.69 -8.99 -15.58
CA PHE A 462 17.48 -9.50 -14.24
C PHE A 462 16.01 -9.31 -13.84
N ILE A 463 15.33 -10.41 -13.51
CA ILE A 463 13.90 -10.43 -13.12
C ILE A 463 13.81 -10.72 -11.62
N ALA A 464 13.26 -9.77 -10.87
CA ALA A 464 13.08 -9.85 -9.42
C ALA A 464 11.76 -9.20 -8.98
N THR A 465 10.67 -9.64 -9.59
CA THR A 465 9.29 -9.22 -9.38
C THR A 465 8.56 -10.12 -8.37
N ARG A 466 7.22 -10.15 -8.36
CA ARG A 466 6.43 -11.20 -7.71
C ARG A 466 6.41 -12.44 -8.61
N HIS A 467 6.14 -13.60 -8.02
CA HIS A 467 6.30 -14.90 -8.68
C HIS A 467 5.43 -15.09 -9.93
N ASP A 468 4.20 -14.59 -9.91
CA ASP A 468 3.23 -14.64 -11.02
C ASP A 468 3.75 -14.06 -12.34
N SER A 469 4.62 -13.08 -12.27
CA SER A 469 5.13 -12.39 -13.44
C SER A 469 6.48 -12.93 -13.96
N HIS A 470 7.14 -13.81 -13.20
CA HIS A 470 8.45 -14.33 -13.57
C HIS A 470 8.44 -15.04 -14.92
N GLY A 471 7.54 -16.04 -15.11
CA GLY A 471 7.44 -16.83 -16.34
C GLY A 471 7.23 -15.97 -17.58
N SER A 472 6.26 -15.03 -17.50
CA SER A 472 5.96 -14.08 -18.57
C SER A 472 7.18 -13.21 -18.94
N TYR A 473 7.87 -12.63 -17.96
CA TYR A 473 9.06 -11.81 -18.25
C TYR A 473 10.25 -12.61 -18.76
N VAL A 474 10.44 -13.85 -18.31
CA VAL A 474 11.46 -14.75 -18.86
C VAL A 474 11.18 -15.00 -20.34
N LEU A 475 9.95 -15.38 -20.69
CA LEU A 475 9.55 -15.67 -22.07
C LEU A 475 9.69 -14.44 -22.97
N LYS A 476 9.24 -13.25 -22.53
CA LYS A 476 9.39 -12.00 -23.28
C LYS A 476 10.86 -11.63 -23.50
N SER A 477 11.69 -11.81 -22.47
CA SER A 477 13.14 -11.53 -22.57
C SER A 477 13.84 -12.47 -23.53
N LEU A 478 13.51 -13.77 -23.54
CA LEU A 478 14.02 -14.74 -24.51
C LEU A 478 13.61 -14.39 -25.93
N LYS A 479 12.32 -14.07 -26.18
CA LYS A 479 11.81 -13.62 -27.49
C LYS A 479 12.52 -12.36 -27.98
N ALA A 480 12.91 -11.47 -27.07
CA ALA A 480 13.73 -10.28 -27.35
C ALA A 480 15.24 -10.59 -27.45
N ASN A 481 15.63 -11.87 -27.53
CA ASN A 481 17.01 -12.34 -27.70
C ASN A 481 17.97 -11.91 -26.57
N LYS A 482 17.47 -11.89 -25.29
CA LYS A 482 18.25 -11.51 -24.10
C LYS A 482 18.63 -12.73 -23.27
N ASN A 483 19.80 -12.67 -22.60
CA ASN A 483 20.10 -13.57 -21.50
C ASN A 483 19.31 -13.18 -20.26
N VAL A 484 18.92 -14.15 -19.43
CA VAL A 484 18.03 -13.94 -18.32
C VAL A 484 18.61 -14.48 -17.01
N PHE A 485 18.62 -13.65 -16.00
CA PHE A 485 18.64 -14.07 -14.60
C PHE A 485 17.25 -13.85 -14.02
N VAL A 486 16.64 -14.86 -13.41
CA VAL A 486 15.34 -14.76 -12.77
C VAL A 486 15.40 -15.27 -11.33
N GLU A 487 14.81 -14.52 -10.38
CA GLU A 487 14.64 -15.02 -9.02
C GLU A 487 13.73 -16.24 -9.01
N LYS A 488 13.91 -17.08 -8.00
CA LYS A 488 13.08 -18.27 -7.80
C LYS A 488 11.65 -17.89 -7.30
N PRO A 489 10.63 -18.67 -7.62
CA PRO A 489 10.56 -19.70 -8.63
C PRO A 489 10.62 -19.09 -10.04
N MET A 490 11.11 -19.82 -11.03
CA MET A 490 11.20 -19.30 -12.40
C MET A 490 9.82 -19.04 -13.00
N CYS A 491 8.84 -19.86 -12.67
CA CYS A 491 7.44 -19.75 -13.10
C CYS A 491 6.53 -20.47 -12.09
N LEU A 492 5.23 -20.28 -12.17
CA LEU A 492 4.23 -20.96 -11.33
C LEU A 492 3.56 -22.14 -12.03
N LEU A 493 3.45 -22.11 -13.34
CA LEU A 493 2.72 -23.09 -14.14
C LEU A 493 3.67 -23.94 -14.99
N GLU A 494 3.33 -25.22 -15.15
CA GLU A 494 4.06 -26.14 -16.03
C GLU A 494 3.97 -25.73 -17.49
N SER A 495 2.86 -25.13 -17.92
CA SER A 495 2.71 -24.58 -19.28
C SER A 495 3.73 -23.47 -19.54
N GLU A 496 3.94 -22.55 -18.59
CA GLU A 496 4.96 -21.50 -18.70
C GLU A 496 6.37 -22.12 -18.81
N LEU A 497 6.66 -23.15 -18.00
CA LEU A 497 7.94 -23.83 -18.04
C LEU A 497 8.21 -24.43 -19.43
N ASN A 498 7.21 -25.10 -20.01
CA ASN A 498 7.32 -25.71 -21.34
C ASN A 498 7.55 -24.67 -22.43
N ASP A 499 6.88 -23.53 -22.36
CA ASP A 499 7.08 -22.42 -23.31
C ASP A 499 8.47 -21.80 -23.17
N ILE A 500 8.95 -21.63 -21.95
CA ILE A 500 10.31 -21.12 -21.66
C ILE A 500 11.36 -22.07 -22.21
N ILE A 501 11.23 -23.38 -21.99
CA ILE A 501 12.16 -24.39 -22.52
C ILE A 501 12.21 -24.36 -24.04
N LYS A 502 11.04 -24.27 -24.70
CA LYS A 502 10.92 -24.20 -26.14
C LYS A 502 11.62 -22.96 -26.71
N GLU A 503 11.35 -21.79 -26.12
CA GLU A 503 11.93 -20.52 -26.59
C GLU A 503 13.42 -20.42 -26.28
N GLN A 504 13.87 -20.95 -25.12
CA GLN A 504 15.28 -21.03 -24.77
C GLN A 504 16.06 -21.87 -25.78
N LYS A 505 15.56 -23.05 -26.19
CA LYS A 505 16.17 -23.89 -27.21
C LYS A 505 16.25 -23.17 -28.57
N LYS A 506 15.20 -22.42 -28.94
CA LYS A 506 15.13 -21.68 -30.21
C LYS A 506 16.11 -20.53 -30.25
N THR A 507 16.26 -19.77 -29.16
CA THR A 507 17.12 -18.58 -29.11
C THR A 507 18.56 -18.88 -28.73
N GLY A 508 18.83 -20.02 -28.08
CA GLY A 508 20.15 -20.38 -27.55
C GLY A 508 20.61 -19.48 -26.39
N LYS A 509 19.71 -18.66 -25.82
CA LYS A 509 20.06 -17.75 -24.73
C LYS A 509 20.10 -18.46 -23.37
N THR A 510 20.92 -17.91 -22.47
CA THR A 510 21.06 -18.45 -21.13
C THR A 510 19.91 -17.99 -20.23
N VAL A 511 19.34 -18.94 -19.47
CA VAL A 511 18.44 -18.67 -18.36
C VAL A 511 19.08 -19.20 -17.08
N MET A 512 19.30 -18.31 -16.11
CA MET A 512 19.81 -18.65 -14.79
C MET A 512 18.75 -18.36 -13.74
N VAL A 513 18.40 -19.37 -12.93
CA VAL A 513 17.48 -19.22 -11.81
C VAL A 513 18.24 -18.91 -10.52
N GLY A 514 17.72 -17.99 -9.72
CA GLY A 514 18.35 -17.46 -8.49
C GLY A 514 18.41 -18.45 -7.32
N PHE A 515 18.84 -19.67 -7.53
CA PHE A 515 19.07 -20.65 -6.47
C PHE A 515 20.37 -20.35 -5.72
N ASN A 516 20.35 -19.33 -4.89
CA ASN A 516 21.53 -18.75 -4.24
C ASN A 516 22.22 -19.67 -3.22
N ARG A 517 21.53 -20.66 -2.64
CA ARG A 517 22.09 -21.57 -1.61
C ARG A 517 23.27 -22.40 -2.12
N ARG A 518 23.31 -22.72 -3.41
CA ARG A 518 24.45 -23.39 -4.06
C ARG A 518 25.76 -22.64 -3.92
N PHE A 519 25.72 -21.32 -3.85
CA PHE A 519 26.87 -20.43 -3.87
C PHE A 519 27.37 -20.04 -2.48
N SER A 520 26.69 -20.47 -1.42
CA SER A 520 27.16 -20.26 -0.06
C SER A 520 28.58 -20.83 0.15
N PRO A 521 29.49 -20.09 0.82
CA PRO A 521 30.84 -20.59 1.11
C PRO A 521 30.82 -21.93 1.86
N LEU A 522 29.92 -22.12 2.82
CA LEU A 522 29.77 -23.38 3.55
C LEU A 522 29.29 -24.50 2.64
N THR A 523 28.31 -24.26 1.75
CA THR A 523 27.86 -25.25 0.77
C THR A 523 28.98 -25.73 -0.12
N LYS A 524 29.82 -24.81 -0.61
CA LYS A 524 30.98 -25.17 -1.46
C LYS A 524 32.00 -26.05 -0.70
N LYS A 525 32.27 -25.70 0.57
CA LYS A 525 33.15 -26.51 1.43
C LYS A 525 32.56 -27.90 1.69
N LEU A 526 31.27 -27.96 2.05
CA LEU A 526 30.56 -29.20 2.31
C LEU A 526 30.53 -30.11 1.05
N LYS A 527 30.18 -29.55 -0.12
CA LYS A 527 30.19 -30.29 -1.39
C LYS A 527 31.55 -30.90 -1.71
N LYS A 528 32.63 -30.15 -1.46
CA LYS A 528 34.01 -30.67 -1.65
C LYS A 528 34.34 -31.78 -0.67
N ALA A 529 33.90 -31.69 0.58
CA ALA A 529 34.17 -32.71 1.60
C ALA A 529 33.38 -34.01 1.37
N MET A 530 32.11 -33.91 0.90
CA MET A 530 31.23 -35.06 0.69
C MET A 530 31.57 -35.92 -0.53
N GLY A 531 32.29 -35.37 -1.50
CA GLY A 531 32.61 -36.11 -2.72
C GLY A 531 31.43 -36.41 -3.63
N ASN A 532 31.49 -37.50 -4.42
CA ASN A 532 30.50 -37.86 -5.43
C ASN A 532 29.78 -39.20 -5.17
N ASN A 533 30.03 -39.82 -4.02
CA ASN A 533 29.37 -41.11 -3.67
C ASN A 533 27.86 -40.90 -3.40
N PRO A 534 27.05 -41.96 -3.62
CA PRO A 534 25.65 -41.94 -3.18
C PRO A 534 25.55 -41.63 -1.69
N MET A 535 24.61 -40.77 -1.33
CA MET A 535 24.44 -40.26 0.05
C MET A 535 22.98 -40.18 0.47
N THR A 536 22.75 -40.27 1.77
CA THR A 536 21.46 -39.95 2.37
C THR A 536 21.52 -38.55 3.00
N MET A 537 20.54 -37.71 2.71
CA MET A 537 20.51 -36.33 3.16
C MET A 537 19.22 -36.02 3.93
N LEU A 538 19.32 -35.31 5.04
CA LEU A 538 18.17 -34.74 5.77
C LEU A 538 18.30 -33.22 5.79
N TYR A 539 17.29 -32.53 5.25
CA TYR A 539 17.24 -31.10 5.28
C TYR A 539 16.00 -30.61 6.04
N ARG A 540 16.21 -30.07 7.23
CA ARG A 540 15.15 -29.61 8.11
C ARG A 540 15.03 -28.08 8.06
N ILE A 541 13.82 -27.57 7.83
CA ILE A 541 13.52 -26.16 7.73
C ILE A 541 12.37 -25.82 8.69
N ASN A 542 12.62 -24.95 9.66
CA ASN A 542 11.60 -24.34 10.48
C ASN A 542 11.28 -22.97 9.94
N ALA A 543 10.38 -22.90 8.95
CA ALA A 543 10.05 -21.65 8.26
C ALA A 543 9.15 -20.71 9.08
N GLY A 544 8.35 -21.27 9.99
CA GLY A 544 7.40 -20.52 10.83
C GLY A 544 6.19 -20.00 10.05
N ALA A 545 5.12 -19.69 10.76
CA ALA A 545 3.87 -19.24 10.14
C ALA A 545 3.98 -17.83 9.55
N ILE A 546 3.35 -17.63 8.40
CA ILE A 546 3.08 -16.32 7.80
C ILE A 546 1.56 -16.12 7.72
N PRO A 547 1.06 -14.87 7.74
CA PRO A 547 -0.37 -14.60 7.62
C PRO A 547 -0.96 -15.19 6.33
N SER A 548 -2.20 -15.69 6.40
CA SER A 548 -2.88 -16.27 5.23
C SER A 548 -3.11 -15.28 4.09
N ASN A 549 -3.24 -13.99 4.42
CA ASN A 549 -3.36 -12.90 3.44
C ASN A 549 -2.01 -12.41 2.88
N ASN A 550 -0.89 -13.07 3.18
CA ASN A 550 0.38 -12.73 2.56
C ASN A 550 0.36 -13.17 1.09
N TRP A 551 0.82 -12.32 0.18
CA TRP A 551 0.84 -12.59 -1.25
C TRP A 551 1.53 -13.91 -1.65
N ILE A 552 2.47 -14.41 -0.84
CA ILE A 552 3.14 -15.71 -1.06
C ILE A 552 2.13 -16.87 -0.94
N GLN A 553 1.12 -16.74 -0.06
CA GLN A 553 0.08 -17.75 0.14
C GLN A 553 -1.00 -17.72 -0.95
N ASP A 554 -1.09 -16.64 -1.70
CA ASP A 554 -2.01 -16.54 -2.84
C ASP A 554 -1.56 -17.49 -3.95
N SER A 555 -2.43 -18.39 -4.38
CA SER A 555 -2.11 -19.42 -5.39
C SER A 555 -1.79 -18.83 -6.76
N GLU A 556 -2.36 -17.68 -7.11
CA GLU A 556 -2.16 -17.04 -8.41
C GLU A 556 -0.94 -16.12 -8.42
N ILE A 557 -0.65 -15.43 -7.31
CA ILE A 557 0.44 -14.44 -7.22
C ILE A 557 1.74 -15.07 -6.71
N GLY A 558 1.66 -15.81 -5.60
CA GLY A 558 2.80 -16.41 -4.91
C GLY A 558 3.04 -17.87 -5.23
N GLY A 559 1.99 -18.59 -5.67
CA GLY A 559 2.00 -20.03 -5.91
C GLY A 559 2.11 -20.86 -4.64
N GLY A 560 1.97 -20.26 -3.44
CA GLY A 560 2.14 -20.91 -2.15
C GLY A 560 3.61 -21.17 -1.79
N ARG A 561 3.84 -21.60 -0.56
CA ARG A 561 5.19 -21.78 -0.02
C ARG A 561 5.93 -22.98 -0.60
N VAL A 562 5.22 -23.99 -1.05
CA VAL A 562 5.86 -25.19 -1.65
C VAL A 562 6.59 -24.78 -2.93
N ILE A 563 5.92 -24.12 -3.87
CA ILE A 563 6.54 -23.62 -5.10
C ILE A 563 7.52 -22.48 -4.79
N GLY A 564 7.09 -21.51 -3.98
CA GLY A 564 7.87 -20.31 -3.71
C GLY A 564 9.11 -20.51 -2.84
N GLU A 565 9.13 -21.50 -1.94
CA GLU A 565 10.22 -21.69 -0.98
C GLU A 565 10.86 -23.07 -1.06
N VAL A 566 10.08 -24.17 -1.13
CA VAL A 566 10.62 -25.55 -1.08
C VAL A 566 11.48 -25.86 -2.32
N CYS A 567 11.22 -25.21 -3.45
CA CYS A 567 12.08 -25.32 -4.65
C CYS A 567 13.57 -25.11 -4.35
N HIS A 568 13.91 -24.20 -3.41
CA HIS A 568 15.29 -24.00 -2.97
C HIS A 568 15.94 -25.25 -2.38
N PHE A 569 15.19 -26.06 -1.66
CA PHE A 569 15.71 -27.21 -0.94
C PHE A 569 15.82 -28.43 -1.85
N ILE A 570 14.90 -28.56 -2.80
CA ILE A 570 15.01 -29.56 -3.88
C ILE A 570 16.26 -29.28 -4.72
N ASP A 571 16.43 -28.01 -5.11
CA ASP A 571 17.62 -27.55 -5.83
C ASP A 571 18.92 -27.80 -5.05
N TYR A 572 18.91 -27.50 -3.75
CA TYR A 572 20.08 -27.71 -2.88
C TYR A 572 20.49 -29.19 -2.79
N LEU A 573 19.53 -30.10 -2.54
CA LEU A 573 19.80 -31.52 -2.50
C LEU A 573 20.31 -32.05 -3.85
N THR A 574 19.72 -31.58 -4.96
CA THR A 574 20.15 -31.91 -6.33
C THR A 574 21.58 -31.46 -6.56
N PHE A 575 21.94 -30.24 -6.14
CA PHE A 575 23.31 -29.73 -6.23
C PHE A 575 24.29 -30.53 -5.38
N MET A 576 23.93 -30.85 -4.15
CA MET A 576 24.82 -31.55 -3.20
C MET A 576 25.19 -32.95 -3.67
N ASN A 577 24.26 -33.72 -4.21
CA ASN A 577 24.56 -35.07 -4.70
C ASN A 577 24.98 -35.14 -6.18
N GLY A 578 24.79 -34.03 -6.94
CA GLY A 578 25.19 -33.94 -8.35
C GLY A 578 24.34 -34.78 -9.30
N SER A 579 23.14 -35.19 -8.90
CA SER A 579 22.26 -36.09 -9.67
C SER A 579 20.85 -35.57 -9.71
N ILE A 580 20.10 -35.91 -10.76
CA ILE A 580 18.70 -35.47 -10.94
C ILE A 580 17.72 -36.31 -10.12
N PRO A 581 16.65 -35.69 -9.58
CA PRO A 581 15.53 -36.41 -8.95
C PRO A 581 14.84 -37.34 -9.96
N ILE A 582 14.49 -38.56 -9.53
CA ILE A 582 13.77 -39.55 -10.34
C ILE A 582 12.45 -40.01 -9.71
N LYS A 583 12.31 -39.85 -8.38
CA LYS A 583 11.09 -40.20 -7.66
C LYS A 583 10.90 -39.27 -6.47
N ILE A 584 9.66 -38.81 -6.27
CA ILE A 584 9.27 -37.95 -5.15
C ILE A 584 8.04 -38.52 -4.47
N SER A 585 8.04 -38.52 -3.13
CA SER A 585 6.88 -38.82 -2.28
C SER A 585 6.74 -37.73 -1.23
N ALA A 586 5.55 -37.24 -1.01
CA ALA A 586 5.31 -36.18 -0.05
C ALA A 586 4.08 -36.46 0.83
N SER A 587 4.15 -36.02 2.09
CA SER A 587 3.05 -36.05 3.04
C SER A 587 2.96 -34.73 3.76
N ALA A 588 1.79 -34.08 3.71
CA ALA A 588 1.50 -32.82 4.36
C ALA A 588 0.56 -33.01 5.55
N ILE A 589 0.66 -32.12 6.52
CA ILE A 589 -0.30 -32.03 7.63
C ILE A 589 -1.48 -31.18 7.16
N PRO A 590 -2.74 -31.64 7.28
CA PRO A 590 -3.91 -30.83 7.00
C PRO A 590 -3.94 -29.58 7.88
N ASP A 591 -4.30 -28.44 7.30
CA ASP A 591 -4.47 -27.19 8.02
C ASP A 591 -5.83 -26.55 7.69
N ALA A 592 -6.27 -25.60 8.55
CA ALA A 592 -7.58 -24.97 8.43
C ALA A 592 -7.78 -24.14 7.14
N TYR A 593 -6.70 -23.81 6.45
CA TYR A 593 -6.72 -23.00 5.23
C TYR A 593 -6.37 -23.80 3.97
N ASN A 594 -6.20 -25.13 4.08
CA ASN A 594 -5.75 -26.03 3.00
C ASN A 594 -4.45 -25.59 2.30
N LEU A 595 -3.55 -24.95 3.02
CA LEU A 595 -2.28 -24.48 2.48
C LEU A 595 -1.31 -25.63 2.21
N ASN A 596 -1.43 -26.73 2.97
CA ASN A 596 -0.61 -27.93 2.86
C ASN A 596 0.90 -27.65 2.86
N ASP A 597 1.31 -26.59 3.58
CA ASP A 597 2.68 -26.03 3.55
C ASP A 597 3.57 -26.52 4.71
N THR A 598 3.07 -27.44 5.56
CA THR A 598 3.86 -28.18 6.54
C THR A 598 3.96 -29.62 6.09
N LEU A 599 5.13 -30.03 5.59
CA LEU A 599 5.24 -31.33 4.89
C LEU A 599 6.65 -31.92 4.98
N ASN A 600 6.68 -33.26 4.78
CA ASN A 600 7.90 -34.01 4.53
C ASN A 600 7.92 -34.48 3.07
N ILE A 601 9.07 -34.32 2.41
CA ILE A 601 9.28 -34.76 1.03
C ILE A 601 10.46 -35.72 1.00
N LEU A 602 10.25 -36.92 0.49
CA LEU A 602 11.31 -37.89 0.18
C LEU A 602 11.63 -37.78 -1.31
N VAL A 603 12.91 -37.57 -1.62
CA VAL A 603 13.43 -37.47 -2.99
C VAL A 603 14.44 -38.58 -3.24
N GLN A 604 14.26 -39.37 -4.30
CA GLN A 604 15.25 -40.31 -4.79
C GLN A 604 15.93 -39.79 -6.04
N PHE A 605 17.24 -39.98 -6.13
CA PHE A 605 18.06 -39.47 -7.21
C PHE A 605 18.62 -40.61 -8.09
N LYS A 606 18.93 -40.31 -9.35
CA LYS A 606 19.39 -41.28 -10.36
C LYS A 606 20.65 -42.02 -9.93
N ASN A 607 21.54 -41.42 -9.16
CA ASN A 607 22.78 -42.03 -8.67
C ASN A 607 22.59 -42.91 -7.41
N GLY A 608 21.35 -43.18 -6.98
CA GLY A 608 21.04 -43.96 -5.77
C GLY A 608 21.01 -43.14 -4.48
N SER A 609 21.32 -41.87 -4.49
CA SER A 609 21.18 -40.97 -3.33
C SER A 609 19.70 -40.80 -2.96
N SER A 610 19.43 -40.51 -1.68
CA SER A 610 18.11 -40.14 -1.19
C SER A 610 18.18 -38.89 -0.33
N GLY A 611 17.11 -38.11 -0.31
CA GLY A 611 17.01 -36.91 0.51
C GLY A 611 15.63 -36.74 1.13
N VAL A 612 15.58 -36.29 2.36
CA VAL A 612 14.34 -35.89 3.04
C VAL A 612 14.38 -34.39 3.26
N ILE A 613 13.33 -33.69 2.82
CA ILE A 613 13.09 -32.29 3.13
C ILE A 613 11.94 -32.23 4.14
N ALA A 614 12.26 -31.81 5.37
CA ALA A 614 11.28 -31.60 6.43
C ALA A 614 11.01 -30.10 6.56
N TYR A 615 9.91 -29.64 5.94
CA TYR A 615 9.54 -28.23 5.87
C TYR A 615 8.36 -27.94 6.80
N TYR A 616 8.59 -27.09 7.81
CA TYR A 616 7.62 -26.76 8.87
C TYR A 616 7.20 -25.29 8.81
N ALA A 617 6.07 -25.02 8.16
CA ALA A 617 5.46 -23.69 8.10
C ALA A 617 4.79 -23.30 9.42
N ASN A 618 4.38 -24.26 10.26
CA ASN A 618 3.75 -24.06 11.56
C ASN A 618 4.75 -23.98 12.72
N GLY A 619 6.05 -24.08 12.48
CA GLY A 619 7.07 -24.10 13.51
C GLY A 619 7.18 -22.79 14.29
N SER A 620 7.65 -22.86 15.54
CA SER A 620 7.85 -21.67 16.37
C SER A 620 8.93 -20.76 15.79
N LYS A 621 8.64 -19.45 15.69
CA LYS A 621 9.60 -18.45 15.25
C LYS A 621 10.76 -18.21 16.22
N SER A 622 10.69 -18.77 17.45
CA SER A 622 11.80 -18.74 18.42
C SER A 622 12.88 -19.78 18.14
N MET A 623 12.57 -20.79 17.32
CA MET A 623 13.58 -21.76 16.86
C MET A 623 14.30 -21.24 15.62
N ALA A 624 15.57 -21.61 15.47
CA ALA A 624 16.33 -21.31 14.26
C ALA A 624 15.63 -21.88 13.01
N CYS A 625 15.58 -21.10 11.93
CA CYS A 625 14.97 -21.52 10.66
C CYS A 625 15.66 -22.78 10.11
N LEU A 626 16.97 -22.85 10.21
CA LEU A 626 17.78 -24.00 9.80
C LEU A 626 18.46 -24.57 11.04
N LEU A 627 18.23 -25.85 11.29
CA LEU A 627 19.00 -26.62 12.25
C LEU A 627 19.93 -27.54 11.47
N TYR A 628 21.19 -27.29 11.57
CA TYR A 628 22.21 -28.20 11.06
C TYR A 628 22.48 -29.23 12.14
N THR A 629 22.05 -30.46 11.92
CA THR A 629 22.45 -31.59 12.74
C THR A 629 23.63 -32.29 12.11
N SER A 630 24.76 -31.71 12.18
CA SER A 630 25.97 -32.43 12.50
C SER A 630 26.19 -32.22 13.99
N ASP A 631 27.05 -32.94 14.64
CA ASP A 631 27.56 -32.64 15.97
C ASP A 631 28.22 -31.28 16.07
N ALA A 632 27.85 -30.38 15.25
CA ALA A 632 28.15 -28.99 15.19
C ALA A 632 27.34 -28.25 16.25
N ALA A 633 27.44 -28.63 17.50
CA ALA A 633 27.20 -27.75 18.62
C ALA A 633 28.03 -26.45 18.50
N ASP A 634 29.08 -26.50 17.69
CA ASP A 634 29.99 -25.37 17.41
C ASP A 634 29.66 -24.60 16.13
N ASP A 635 28.81 -25.09 15.25
CA ASP A 635 28.42 -24.38 14.00
C ASP A 635 27.19 -23.49 14.19
N ARG A 636 27.11 -22.76 15.30
CA ARG A 636 26.27 -21.60 15.45
C ARG A 636 26.87 -20.44 14.66
N VAL A 637 26.65 -20.43 13.36
CA VAL A 637 26.96 -19.29 12.50
C VAL A 637 25.67 -18.70 11.93
#